data_261047ecda0f9433a7817811640e804a
#
_entry.id   261047ecda0f9433a7817811640e804a
#
_cell.length_a   1.000
_cell.length_b   1.000
_cell.length_c   1.000
_cell.angle_alpha   90.00
_cell.angle_beta   90.00
_cell.angle_gamma   90.00
#
_symmetry.space_group_name_H-M   'P 1'
#
loop_
_entity.id
_entity.type
_entity.pdbx_description
1 polymer ?
#
loop_
_entity_poly.entity_id
_entity_poly.type
_entity_poly.pdbx_seq_one_letter_code
_entity_poly.pdbx_strand_id
1 'polypeptide(L)'
;MNRPLRLQELTPDEARERLRESGRLMIPAGTLELRGRHLPLGADSMLLERLSDDLSARTGVPRAPVIPVGVHLRRDATTPGVAALTRKSLHRVMNELIASWEEGAGVRETFILTAHAAEPHLEALSTIRALGSVRVIDILGFDFGSLLELPERVVHGGELDTSLLLHVAPGLIRDADAITRLSASREKGARIYDYILEQVEARWLRPKAG
;
A
#
# COMPACT_ATOMS: atom_id res chain seq x y z
N MET A 1 -13.32 -16.87 3.59
CA MET A 1 -12.61 -15.67 4.06
C MET A 1 -13.66 -14.67 4.54
N ASN A 2 -13.40 -13.95 5.61
CA ASN A 2 -14.28 -12.88 6.06
C ASN A 2 -14.29 -11.73 5.03
N ARG A 3 -15.34 -10.89 5.08
CA ARG A 3 -15.39 -9.67 4.25
C ARG A 3 -14.41 -8.63 4.83
N PRO A 4 -13.67 -7.88 3.99
CA PRO A 4 -12.83 -6.80 4.49
C PRO A 4 -13.65 -5.68 5.13
N LEU A 5 -13.15 -5.07 6.19
CA LEU A 5 -13.77 -3.94 6.88
C LEU A 5 -13.30 -2.63 6.25
N ARG A 6 -13.97 -2.22 5.17
CA ARG A 6 -13.69 -0.99 4.45
C ARG A 6 -14.49 0.16 5.06
N LEU A 7 -13.84 1.17 5.64
CA LEU A 7 -14.54 2.28 6.31
C LEU A 7 -15.57 2.97 5.43
N GLN A 8 -15.30 3.12 4.13
CA GLN A 8 -16.23 3.76 3.18
C GLN A 8 -17.49 2.95 2.90
N GLU A 9 -17.58 1.70 3.35
CA GLU A 9 -18.75 0.83 3.19
C GLU A 9 -19.55 0.67 4.49
N LEU A 10 -19.09 1.28 5.59
CA LEU A 10 -19.71 1.21 6.91
C LEU A 10 -20.55 2.47 7.18
N THR A 11 -21.61 2.31 7.93
CA THR A 11 -22.33 3.44 8.52
C THR A 11 -21.48 4.08 9.64
N PRO A 12 -21.78 5.32 10.07
CA PRO A 12 -21.01 5.98 11.14
C PRO A 12 -20.96 5.17 12.46
N ASP A 13 -22.05 4.49 12.81
CA ASP A 13 -22.12 3.69 14.05
C ASP A 13 -21.32 2.39 13.92
N GLU A 14 -21.43 1.68 12.79
CA GLU A 14 -20.60 0.50 12.50
C GLU A 14 -19.11 0.87 12.47
N ALA A 15 -18.74 1.98 11.80
CA ALA A 15 -17.36 2.42 11.77
C ALA A 15 -16.81 2.73 13.16
N ARG A 16 -17.59 3.42 13.99
CA ARG A 16 -17.23 3.72 15.39
C ARG A 16 -17.03 2.45 16.20
N GLU A 17 -17.95 1.49 16.09
CA GLU A 17 -17.87 0.20 16.79
C GLU A 17 -16.60 -0.55 16.38
N ARG A 18 -16.39 -0.77 15.08
CA ARG A 18 -15.25 -1.53 14.57
C ARG A 18 -13.90 -0.89 14.88
N LEU A 19 -13.80 0.44 14.79
CA LEU A 19 -12.57 1.15 15.14
C LEU A 19 -12.27 1.10 16.64
N ARG A 20 -13.29 1.20 17.51
CA ARG A 20 -13.13 1.08 18.96
C ARG A 20 -12.75 -0.34 19.37
N GLU A 21 -13.41 -1.36 18.83
CA GLU A 21 -13.10 -2.76 19.10
C GLU A 21 -11.66 -3.10 18.70
N SER A 22 -11.27 -2.68 17.50
CA SER A 22 -9.93 -2.93 16.99
C SER A 22 -8.87 -2.07 17.67
N GLY A 23 -9.17 -0.79 17.94
CA GLY A 23 -8.18 0.23 18.31
C GLY A 23 -7.13 0.51 17.23
N ARG A 24 -7.29 -0.07 16.04
CA ARG A 24 -6.29 -0.18 14.97
C ARG A 24 -6.90 0.23 13.64
N LEU A 25 -6.08 0.82 12.76
CA LEU A 25 -6.49 1.23 11.41
C LEU A 25 -5.36 1.02 10.40
N MET A 26 -5.68 0.44 9.24
CA MET A 26 -4.77 0.42 8.07
C MET A 26 -5.11 1.57 7.13
N ILE A 27 -4.07 2.28 6.65
CA ILE A 27 -4.20 3.35 5.64
C ILE A 27 -3.32 2.97 4.44
N PRO A 28 -3.91 2.53 3.32
CA PRO A 28 -3.15 2.31 2.10
C PRO A 28 -2.82 3.66 1.44
N ALA A 29 -1.53 4.00 1.37
CA ALA A 29 -0.98 5.23 0.80
C ALA A 29 -0.25 4.91 -0.51
N GLY A 30 -0.99 4.95 -1.61
CA GLY A 30 -0.50 4.69 -2.95
C GLY A 30 0.01 5.94 -3.65
N THR A 31 0.25 5.78 -4.95
CA THR A 31 0.71 6.84 -5.83
C THR A 31 -0.02 6.77 -7.18
N LEU A 32 0.11 7.84 -7.95
CA LEU A 32 -0.25 7.88 -9.35
C LEU A 32 1.01 8.25 -10.14
N GLU A 33 1.81 7.25 -10.51
CA GLU A 33 3.15 7.44 -11.03
C GLU A 33 3.48 6.56 -12.24
N LEU A 34 4.57 6.86 -12.93
CA LEU A 34 5.09 6.04 -14.01
C LEU A 34 5.90 4.86 -13.45
N ARG A 35 5.34 3.65 -13.52
CA ARG A 35 6.04 2.40 -13.23
C ARG A 35 6.37 1.59 -14.49
N GLY A 36 6.98 2.28 -15.49
CA GLY A 36 7.20 1.68 -16.82
C GLY A 36 6.00 1.87 -17.75
N ARG A 37 6.25 1.76 -19.07
CA ARG A 37 5.22 2.04 -20.09
C ARG A 37 4.12 0.98 -20.19
N HIS A 38 4.36 -0.20 -19.68
CA HIS A 38 3.46 -1.35 -19.73
C HIS A 38 2.53 -1.48 -18.54
N LEU A 39 2.80 -0.77 -17.44
CA LEU A 39 1.97 -0.78 -16.24
C LEU A 39 1.07 0.45 -16.16
N PRO A 40 -0.12 0.34 -15.52
CA PRO A 40 -0.99 1.47 -15.30
C PRO A 40 -0.37 2.45 -14.29
N LEU A 41 -0.69 3.75 -14.40
CA LEU A 41 -0.19 4.78 -13.48
C LEU A 41 -0.59 4.54 -12.02
N GLY A 42 -1.74 3.91 -11.78
CA GLY A 42 -2.23 3.59 -10.44
C GLY A 42 -1.78 2.23 -9.90
N ALA A 43 -0.69 1.65 -10.42
CA ALA A 43 -0.20 0.32 -10.03
C ALA A 43 -0.08 0.14 -8.52
N ASP A 44 0.54 1.10 -7.83
CA ASP A 44 0.70 1.07 -6.37
C ASP A 44 -0.64 1.09 -5.64
N SER A 45 -1.52 1.97 -6.05
CA SER A 45 -2.85 2.10 -5.43
C SER A 45 -3.68 0.82 -5.59
N MET A 46 -3.64 0.19 -6.77
CA MET A 46 -4.33 -1.07 -7.04
C MET A 46 -3.78 -2.23 -6.19
N LEU A 47 -2.45 -2.33 -6.09
CA LEU A 47 -1.79 -3.32 -5.27
C LEU A 47 -2.15 -3.14 -3.80
N LEU A 48 -2.05 -1.92 -3.28
CA LEU A 48 -2.33 -1.60 -1.89
C LEU A 48 -3.81 -1.76 -1.53
N GLU A 49 -4.72 -1.44 -2.44
CA GLU A 49 -6.15 -1.64 -2.24
C GLU A 49 -6.44 -3.12 -2.03
N ARG A 50 -5.98 -3.98 -2.95
CA ARG A 50 -6.18 -5.42 -2.84
C ARG A 50 -5.50 -5.99 -1.60
N LEU A 51 -4.26 -5.59 -1.32
CA LEU A 51 -3.49 -6.07 -0.17
C LEU A 51 -4.16 -5.70 1.16
N SER A 52 -4.61 -4.45 1.30
CA SER A 52 -5.29 -4.00 2.51
C SER A 52 -6.66 -4.65 2.71
N ASP A 53 -7.36 -5.00 1.64
CA ASP A 53 -8.59 -5.79 1.72
C ASP A 53 -8.32 -7.19 2.25
N ASP A 54 -7.35 -7.89 1.67
CA ASP A 54 -7.02 -9.26 2.08
C ASP A 54 -6.46 -9.30 3.51
N LEU A 55 -5.63 -8.32 3.90
CA LEU A 55 -5.16 -8.17 5.29
C LEU A 55 -6.34 -7.89 6.25
N SER A 56 -7.25 -7.00 5.89
CA SER A 56 -8.44 -6.69 6.70
C SER A 56 -9.33 -7.92 6.88
N ALA A 57 -9.56 -8.69 5.82
CA ALA A 57 -10.34 -9.92 5.86
C ALA A 57 -9.70 -11.01 6.76
N ARG A 58 -8.36 -11.08 6.79
CA ARG A 58 -7.60 -12.03 7.62
C ARG A 58 -7.53 -11.63 9.10
N THR A 59 -7.35 -10.33 9.36
CA THR A 59 -6.99 -9.84 10.71
C THR A 59 -8.12 -9.13 11.45
N GLY A 60 -9.20 -8.76 10.74
CA GLY A 60 -10.28 -7.94 11.30
C GLY A 60 -9.89 -6.46 11.55
N VAL A 61 -8.70 -6.03 11.14
CA VAL A 61 -8.30 -4.62 11.25
C VAL A 61 -8.99 -3.80 10.15
N PRO A 62 -9.77 -2.75 10.50
CA PRO A 62 -10.39 -1.88 9.52
C PRO A 62 -9.36 -1.19 8.62
N ARG A 63 -9.75 -0.93 7.37
CA ARG A 63 -8.91 -0.17 6.45
C ARG A 63 -9.61 1.09 5.95
N ALA A 64 -8.87 2.20 5.85
CA ALA A 64 -9.31 3.44 5.23
C ALA A 64 -9.37 3.32 3.70
N PRO A 65 -10.07 4.22 2.99
CA PRO A 65 -9.92 4.36 1.55
C PRO A 65 -8.45 4.55 1.14
N VAL A 66 -8.10 4.08 -0.05
CA VAL A 66 -6.76 4.33 -0.61
C VAL A 66 -6.52 5.83 -0.78
N ILE A 67 -5.36 6.31 -0.35
CA ILE A 67 -4.85 7.64 -0.69
C ILE A 67 -4.09 7.48 -2.02
N PRO A 68 -4.64 7.87 -3.18
CA PRO A 68 -4.09 7.46 -4.47
C PRO A 68 -2.98 8.39 -5.01
N VAL A 69 -2.50 9.32 -4.21
CA VAL A 69 -1.49 10.32 -4.59
C VAL A 69 -0.41 10.45 -3.53
N GLY A 70 0.83 10.54 -3.98
CA GLY A 70 2.01 10.59 -3.11
C GLY A 70 3.00 11.68 -3.52
N VAL A 71 4.23 11.56 -3.05
CA VAL A 71 5.33 12.47 -3.38
C VAL A 71 6.27 11.76 -4.33
N HIS A 72 6.54 12.37 -5.49
CA HIS A 72 7.46 11.83 -6.50
C HIS A 72 8.73 12.66 -6.59
N LEU A 73 9.76 12.09 -7.22
CA LEU A 73 10.93 12.84 -7.63
C LEU A 73 10.56 13.81 -8.77
N ARG A 74 11.18 14.99 -8.82
CA ARG A 74 10.85 16.04 -9.81
C ARG A 74 10.86 15.56 -11.28
N ARG A 75 11.74 14.63 -11.62
CA ARG A 75 11.85 14.07 -12.99
C ARG A 75 10.58 13.34 -13.46
N ASP A 76 9.80 12.80 -12.51
CA ASP A 76 8.62 11.98 -12.82
C ASP A 76 7.34 12.84 -12.90
N ALA A 77 7.37 14.05 -12.32
CA ALA A 77 6.22 14.95 -12.22
C ALA A 77 5.75 15.53 -13.57
N THR A 78 6.54 15.41 -14.64
CA THR A 78 6.18 15.91 -15.99
C THR A 78 5.54 14.85 -16.87
N THR A 79 5.44 13.61 -16.41
CA THR A 79 4.78 12.53 -17.16
C THR A 79 3.28 12.77 -17.23
N PRO A 80 2.66 12.73 -18.43
CA PRO A 80 1.22 12.92 -18.56
C PRO A 80 0.42 11.94 -17.71
N GLY A 81 -0.53 12.46 -16.93
CA GLY A 81 -1.39 11.67 -16.04
C GLY A 81 -0.79 11.39 -14.65
N VAL A 82 0.48 11.66 -14.42
CA VAL A 82 1.07 11.61 -13.07
C VAL A 82 0.55 12.78 -12.22
N ALA A 83 0.21 12.49 -10.97
CA ALA A 83 -0.18 13.51 -9.99
C ALA A 83 0.64 13.34 -8.72
N ALA A 84 1.26 14.42 -8.27
CA ALA A 84 2.13 14.42 -7.12
C ALA A 84 1.76 15.51 -6.10
N LEU A 85 1.92 15.18 -4.84
CA LEU A 85 1.89 16.13 -3.74
C LEU A 85 3.31 16.61 -3.40
N THR A 86 3.41 17.77 -2.75
CA THR A 86 4.65 18.10 -2.05
C THR A 86 4.76 17.27 -0.78
N ARG A 87 5.99 17.07 -0.27
CA ARG A 87 6.23 16.43 1.02
C ARG A 87 5.40 17.06 2.14
N LYS A 88 5.36 18.39 2.20
CA LYS A 88 4.58 19.13 3.20
C LYS A 88 3.08 18.88 3.08
N SER A 89 2.55 18.81 1.86
CA SER A 89 1.12 18.57 1.62
C SER A 89 0.72 17.15 2.04
N LEU A 90 1.49 16.13 1.64
CA LEU A 90 1.20 14.75 2.06
C LEU A 90 1.28 14.61 3.59
N HIS A 91 2.35 15.10 4.20
CA HIS A 91 2.52 15.09 5.66
C HIS A 91 1.33 15.75 6.38
N ARG A 92 0.88 16.92 5.89
CA ARG A 92 -0.25 17.63 6.50
C ARG A 92 -1.55 16.85 6.35
N VAL A 93 -1.87 16.37 5.15
CA VAL A 93 -3.09 15.57 4.90
C VAL A 93 -3.11 14.34 5.81
N MET A 94 -2.01 13.61 5.90
CA MET A 94 -1.95 12.40 6.71
C MET A 94 -2.09 12.70 8.22
N ASN A 95 -1.50 13.79 8.72
CA ASN A 95 -1.68 14.21 10.12
C ASN A 95 -3.15 14.55 10.42
N GLU A 96 -3.81 15.32 9.54
CA GLU A 96 -5.22 15.71 9.73
C GLU A 96 -6.15 14.50 9.69
N LEU A 97 -5.93 13.55 8.78
CA LEU A 97 -6.72 12.31 8.70
C LEU A 97 -6.54 11.45 9.95
N ILE A 98 -5.31 11.21 10.38
CA ILE A 98 -5.02 10.36 11.54
C ILE A 98 -5.59 10.99 12.81
N ALA A 99 -5.38 12.29 13.03
CA ALA A 99 -5.95 12.99 14.19
C ALA A 99 -7.49 12.86 14.23
N SER A 100 -8.15 12.97 13.07
CA SER A 100 -9.61 12.80 12.99
C SER A 100 -10.08 11.40 13.43
N TRP A 101 -9.36 10.33 13.06
CA TRP A 101 -9.71 8.97 13.49
C TRP A 101 -9.34 8.68 14.94
N GLU A 102 -8.25 9.27 15.43
CA GLU A 102 -7.88 9.17 16.85
C GLU A 102 -8.93 9.84 17.74
N GLU A 103 -9.33 11.07 17.44
CA GLU A 103 -10.31 11.85 18.21
C GLU A 103 -11.73 11.30 18.05
N GLY A 104 -12.15 11.00 16.82
CA GLY A 104 -13.53 10.60 16.53
C GLY A 104 -13.85 9.15 16.88
N ALA A 105 -12.88 8.24 16.79
CA ALA A 105 -13.12 6.81 16.93
C ALA A 105 -12.16 6.08 17.89
N GLY A 106 -11.21 6.77 18.50
CA GLY A 106 -10.30 6.20 19.50
C GLY A 106 -9.27 5.21 18.88
N VAL A 107 -8.85 5.43 17.63
CA VAL A 107 -7.75 4.68 17.02
C VAL A 107 -6.47 4.96 17.81
N ARG A 108 -5.70 3.90 18.11
CA ARG A 108 -4.46 3.98 18.89
C ARG A 108 -3.24 3.45 18.12
N GLU A 109 -3.46 2.59 17.13
CA GLU A 109 -2.41 2.09 16.26
C GLU A 109 -2.80 2.28 14.80
N THR A 110 -1.99 3.03 14.06
CA THR A 110 -2.17 3.26 12.61
C THR A 110 -1.05 2.60 11.83
N PHE A 111 -1.42 1.80 10.82
CA PHE A 111 -0.50 1.14 9.90
C PHE A 111 -0.65 1.77 8.52
N ILE A 112 0.36 2.50 8.07
CA ILE A 112 0.38 3.07 6.72
C ILE A 112 1.10 2.08 5.82
N LEU A 113 0.38 1.52 4.86
CA LEU A 113 0.95 0.62 3.84
C LEU A 113 1.32 1.46 2.62
N THR A 114 2.55 1.35 2.15
CA THR A 114 2.99 2.01 0.91
C THR A 114 3.78 1.06 0.02
N ALA A 115 3.71 1.26 -1.29
CA ALA A 115 4.50 0.56 -2.31
C ALA A 115 5.49 1.52 -2.99
N HIS A 116 5.73 2.70 -2.41
CA HIS A 116 6.54 3.76 -2.99
C HIS A 116 7.67 4.17 -2.05
N ALA A 117 8.91 3.81 -2.42
CA ALA A 117 10.10 3.98 -1.60
C ALA A 117 10.86 5.30 -1.86
N ALA A 118 10.27 6.30 -2.55
CA ALA A 118 10.92 7.59 -2.72
C ALA A 118 11.15 8.26 -1.36
N GLU A 119 12.38 8.68 -1.09
CA GLU A 119 12.78 9.28 0.18
C GLU A 119 11.82 10.38 0.67
N PRO A 120 11.44 11.40 -0.15
CA PRO A 120 10.54 12.45 0.32
C PRO A 120 9.12 11.96 0.62
N HIS A 121 8.70 10.83 0.03
CA HIS A 121 7.42 10.19 0.34
C HIS A 121 7.49 9.48 1.69
N LEU A 122 8.49 8.64 1.90
CA LEU A 122 8.69 7.94 3.17
C LEU A 122 8.94 8.91 4.32
N GLU A 123 9.70 10.00 4.09
CA GLU A 123 9.91 11.06 5.08
C GLU A 123 8.59 11.73 5.49
N ALA A 124 7.71 12.04 4.51
CA ALA A 124 6.39 12.61 4.81
C ALA A 124 5.55 11.71 5.69
N LEU A 125 5.59 10.38 5.46
CA LEU A 125 4.82 9.40 6.21
C LEU A 125 5.44 9.07 7.58
N SER A 126 6.77 8.95 7.67
CA SER A 126 7.47 8.57 8.90
C SER A 126 7.58 9.67 9.95
N THR A 127 7.36 10.92 9.57
CA THR A 127 7.42 12.08 10.47
C THR A 127 6.04 12.55 10.97
N ILE A 128 4.99 11.78 10.72
CA ILE A 128 3.62 12.05 11.18
C ILE A 128 3.60 12.09 12.72
N ARG A 129 2.86 13.08 13.24
CA ARG A 129 2.62 13.24 14.67
C ARG A 129 1.21 12.75 15.00
N ALA A 130 1.10 11.81 15.89
CA ALA A 130 -0.16 11.21 16.33
C ALA A 130 -0.19 11.10 17.86
N LEU A 131 -1.37 10.95 18.42
CA LEU A 131 -1.55 10.61 19.85
C LEU A 131 -1.18 9.15 20.11
N GLY A 132 -1.57 8.28 19.18
CA GLY A 132 -1.23 6.86 19.18
C GLY A 132 0.09 6.56 18.46
N SER A 133 0.28 5.30 18.09
CA SER A 133 1.44 4.87 17.32
C SER A 133 1.14 4.87 15.82
N VAL A 134 2.09 5.35 15.02
CA VAL A 134 2.06 5.26 13.55
C VAL A 134 3.23 4.42 13.06
N ARG A 135 2.92 3.45 12.20
CA ARG A 135 3.93 2.60 11.59
C ARG A 135 3.79 2.64 10.07
N VAL A 136 4.84 3.06 9.40
CA VAL A 136 4.94 3.02 7.94
C VAL A 136 5.53 1.69 7.53
N ILE A 137 4.88 1.01 6.60
CA ILE A 137 5.26 -0.30 6.08
C ILE A 137 5.42 -0.16 4.56
N ASP A 138 6.66 -0.13 4.10
CA ASP A 138 6.98 -0.27 2.69
C ASP A 138 6.86 -1.75 2.32
N ILE A 139 5.80 -2.10 1.59
CA ILE A 139 5.50 -3.49 1.23
C ILE A 139 6.45 -4.04 0.16
N LEU A 140 7.19 -3.18 -0.54
CA LEU A 140 8.20 -3.59 -1.52
C LEU A 140 9.63 -3.57 -0.93
N GLY A 141 9.78 -3.19 0.34
CA GLY A 141 11.05 -3.18 1.06
C GLY A 141 11.45 -4.53 1.67
N PHE A 142 10.71 -5.62 1.44
CA PHE A 142 11.09 -6.96 1.88
C PHE A 142 12.16 -7.56 0.98
N ASP A 143 12.86 -8.59 1.48
CA ASP A 143 13.79 -9.37 0.69
C ASP A 143 13.02 -10.39 -0.19
N PHE A 144 13.05 -10.18 -1.49
CA PHE A 144 12.42 -11.05 -2.49
C PHE A 144 13.45 -11.89 -3.26
N GLY A 145 14.72 -11.91 -2.86
CA GLY A 145 15.81 -12.50 -3.64
C GLY A 145 15.55 -13.93 -4.12
N SER A 146 14.96 -14.78 -3.27
CA SER A 146 14.61 -16.16 -3.63
C SER A 146 13.38 -16.31 -4.52
N LEU A 147 12.60 -15.25 -4.70
CA LEU A 147 11.36 -15.26 -5.50
C LEU A 147 11.53 -14.63 -6.88
N LEU A 148 12.65 -13.93 -7.12
CA LEU A 148 12.96 -13.22 -8.36
C LEU A 148 14.08 -13.94 -9.13
N GLU A 149 14.00 -13.90 -10.47
CA GLU A 149 15.08 -14.36 -11.36
C GLU A 149 16.10 -13.24 -11.61
N LEU A 150 15.66 -11.97 -11.51
CA LEU A 150 16.47 -10.78 -11.75
C LEU A 150 16.54 -9.89 -10.49
N PRO A 151 16.99 -10.42 -9.33
CA PRO A 151 16.94 -9.69 -8.06
C PRO A 151 17.77 -8.40 -8.05
N GLU A 152 18.84 -8.33 -8.85
CA GLU A 152 19.71 -7.15 -8.96
C GLU A 152 19.07 -6.00 -9.76
N ARG A 153 17.92 -6.25 -10.41
CA ARG A 153 17.17 -5.28 -11.23
C ARG A 153 15.83 -4.90 -10.59
N VAL A 154 15.81 -4.73 -9.29
CA VAL A 154 14.63 -4.16 -8.62
C VAL A 154 14.53 -2.68 -8.99
N VAL A 155 13.87 -2.43 -10.11
CA VAL A 155 13.60 -1.10 -10.67
C VAL A 155 12.10 -0.95 -10.90
N HIS A 156 11.63 0.28 -10.94
CA HIS A 156 10.24 0.57 -11.28
C HIS A 156 9.85 -0.09 -12.61
N GLY A 157 8.74 -0.85 -12.59
CA GLY A 157 8.28 -1.62 -13.73
C GLY A 157 9.15 -2.83 -14.07
N GLY A 158 9.98 -3.32 -13.14
CA GLY A 158 10.77 -4.52 -13.27
C GLY A 158 9.97 -5.81 -13.07
N GLU A 159 10.68 -6.91 -12.84
CA GLU A 159 10.10 -8.24 -12.62
C GLU A 159 9.11 -8.26 -11.45
N LEU A 160 9.47 -7.62 -10.34
CA LEU A 160 8.66 -7.56 -9.11
C LEU A 160 7.31 -6.89 -9.37
N ASP A 161 7.33 -5.63 -9.81
CA ASP A 161 6.12 -4.83 -10.04
C ASP A 161 5.23 -5.49 -11.09
N THR A 162 5.82 -5.96 -12.20
CA THR A 162 5.09 -6.57 -13.30
C THR A 162 4.42 -7.86 -12.87
N SER A 163 5.11 -8.72 -12.12
CA SER A 163 4.54 -9.98 -11.61
C SER A 163 3.40 -9.72 -10.63
N LEU A 164 3.56 -8.79 -9.71
CA LEU A 164 2.50 -8.40 -8.77
C LEU A 164 1.25 -7.89 -9.51
N LEU A 165 1.43 -7.02 -10.50
CA LEU A 165 0.31 -6.49 -11.28
C LEU A 165 -0.33 -7.55 -12.20
N LEU A 166 0.42 -8.52 -12.71
CA LEU A 166 -0.13 -9.69 -13.41
C LEU A 166 -1.05 -10.52 -12.50
N HIS A 167 -0.76 -10.57 -11.21
CA HIS A 167 -1.63 -11.23 -10.24
C HIS A 167 -2.87 -10.39 -9.88
N VAL A 168 -2.68 -9.10 -9.60
CA VAL A 168 -3.72 -8.22 -9.04
C VAL A 168 -4.65 -7.65 -10.12
N ALA A 169 -4.10 -7.22 -11.26
CA ALA A 169 -4.81 -6.50 -12.31
C ALA A 169 -4.32 -6.87 -13.73
N PRO A 170 -4.36 -8.15 -14.13
CA PRO A 170 -3.75 -8.63 -15.39
C PRO A 170 -4.29 -7.93 -16.63
N GLY A 171 -5.58 -7.55 -16.64
CA GLY A 171 -6.21 -6.88 -17.78
C GLY A 171 -5.74 -5.44 -18.04
N LEU A 172 -4.93 -4.86 -17.13
CA LEU A 172 -4.43 -3.49 -17.25
C LEU A 172 -2.97 -3.42 -17.73
N ILE A 173 -2.30 -4.56 -17.87
CA ILE A 173 -0.92 -4.60 -18.37
C ILE A 173 -0.92 -4.54 -19.89
N ARG A 174 0.00 -3.76 -20.43
CA ARG A 174 0.24 -3.60 -21.87
C ARG A 174 1.59 -4.19 -22.23
N ASP A 175 1.84 -4.48 -23.51
CA ASP A 175 3.14 -4.96 -24.01
C ASP A 175 3.54 -6.36 -23.47
N ALA A 176 3.07 -7.42 -24.15
CA ALA A 176 3.39 -8.80 -23.82
C ALA A 176 4.91 -9.12 -23.90
N ASP A 177 5.65 -8.43 -24.78
CA ASP A 177 7.09 -8.62 -24.92
C ASP A 177 7.85 -8.08 -23.69
N ALA A 178 7.34 -7.01 -23.06
CA ALA A 178 7.91 -6.52 -21.81
C ALA A 178 7.80 -7.58 -20.70
N ILE A 179 6.67 -8.26 -20.60
CA ILE A 179 6.44 -9.32 -19.59
C ILE A 179 7.50 -10.42 -19.74
N THR A 180 7.73 -10.88 -20.96
CA THR A 180 8.72 -11.94 -21.26
C THR A 180 10.14 -11.48 -20.94
N ARG A 181 10.54 -10.28 -21.38
CA ARG A 181 11.90 -9.74 -21.12
C ARG A 181 12.20 -9.51 -19.65
N LEU A 182 11.17 -9.31 -18.84
CA LEU A 182 11.29 -9.08 -17.40
C LEU A 182 11.19 -10.36 -16.57
N SER A 183 11.09 -11.52 -17.20
CA SER A 183 10.85 -12.79 -16.48
C SER A 183 9.63 -12.75 -15.54
N ALA A 184 8.65 -11.90 -15.85
CA ALA A 184 7.48 -11.69 -15.03
C ALA A 184 6.41 -12.75 -15.32
N SER A 185 5.72 -13.22 -14.28
CA SER A 185 4.57 -14.11 -14.45
C SER A 185 3.52 -13.91 -13.35
N ARG A 186 2.29 -14.33 -13.64
CA ARG A 186 1.18 -14.27 -12.70
C ARG A 186 1.42 -15.19 -11.49
N GLU A 187 1.98 -16.37 -11.72
CA GLU A 187 2.30 -17.36 -10.69
C GLU A 187 3.36 -16.83 -9.74
N LYS A 188 4.38 -16.17 -10.28
CA LYS A 188 5.39 -15.47 -9.49
C LYS A 188 4.76 -14.34 -8.68
N GLY A 189 3.92 -13.53 -9.31
CA GLY A 189 3.17 -12.46 -8.64
C GLY A 189 2.32 -12.97 -7.49
N ALA A 190 1.64 -14.11 -7.64
CA ALA A 190 0.87 -14.72 -6.56
C ALA A 190 1.75 -15.12 -5.38
N ARG A 191 2.90 -15.78 -5.63
CA ARG A 191 3.84 -16.17 -4.56
C ARG A 191 4.43 -14.96 -3.82
N ILE A 192 4.79 -13.91 -4.55
CA ILE A 192 5.31 -12.67 -3.96
C ILE A 192 4.22 -11.98 -3.14
N TYR A 193 3.00 -11.93 -3.66
CA TYR A 193 1.85 -11.34 -2.98
C TYR A 193 1.53 -12.06 -1.67
N ASP A 194 1.48 -13.40 -1.69
CA ASP A 194 1.25 -14.19 -0.48
C ASP A 194 2.37 -14.00 0.54
N TYR A 195 3.62 -13.93 0.09
CA TYR A 195 4.76 -13.63 0.95
C TYR A 195 4.61 -12.25 1.63
N ILE A 196 4.23 -11.20 0.89
CA ILE A 196 3.98 -9.87 1.45
C ILE A 196 2.86 -9.93 2.51
N LEU A 197 1.73 -10.60 2.19
CA LEU A 197 0.62 -10.78 3.13
C LEU A 197 1.10 -11.41 4.45
N GLU A 198 1.84 -12.51 4.36
CA GLU A 198 2.36 -13.24 5.52
C GLU A 198 3.33 -12.37 6.35
N GLN A 199 4.25 -11.64 5.69
CA GLN A 199 5.19 -10.76 6.38
C GLN A 199 4.48 -9.62 7.12
N VAL A 200 3.54 -8.95 6.46
CA VAL A 200 2.80 -7.83 7.07
C VAL A 200 1.92 -8.33 8.21
N GLU A 201 1.17 -9.39 8.00
CA GLU A 201 0.31 -10.00 9.02
C GLU A 201 1.12 -10.41 10.23
N ALA A 202 2.18 -11.21 10.03
CA ALA A 202 2.96 -11.80 11.12
C ALA A 202 3.70 -10.75 11.98
N ARG A 203 4.24 -9.71 11.34
CA ARG A 203 5.08 -8.72 12.04
C ARG A 203 4.28 -7.63 12.74
N TRP A 204 3.10 -7.27 12.20
CA TRP A 204 2.42 -6.06 12.67
C TRP A 204 0.93 -6.23 12.94
N LEU A 205 0.23 -7.14 12.24
CA LEU A 205 -1.23 -7.18 12.32
C LEU A 205 -1.78 -8.32 13.18
N ARG A 206 -1.00 -9.34 13.52
CA ARG A 206 -1.45 -10.35 14.48
C ARG A 206 -1.69 -9.72 15.85
N PRO A 207 -2.75 -10.10 16.57
CA PRO A 207 -2.91 -9.68 17.95
C PRO A 207 -1.64 -10.05 18.73
N LYS A 208 -1.10 -9.10 19.50
CA LYS A 208 -0.05 -9.45 20.45
C LYS A 208 -0.66 -10.44 21.44
N ALA A 209 -0.04 -11.59 21.59
CA ALA A 209 -0.38 -12.49 22.69
C ALA A 209 -0.23 -11.67 23.99
N GLY A 210 -1.34 -11.53 24.72
CA GLY A 210 -1.40 -10.79 25.99
C GLY A 210 -0.55 -11.51 27.06
#